data_26601989505f729baf08446657dad09e
#
_entry.id   26601989505f729baf08446657dad09e
#
_cell.length_a   1.000
_cell.length_b   1.000
_cell.length_c   1.000
_cell.angle_alpha   90.00
_cell.angle_beta   90.00
_cell.angle_gamma   90.00
#
_symmetry.space_group_name_H-M   'P 1'
#
loop_
_entity.id
_entity.type
_entity.pdbx_description
1 polymer ?
#
loop_
_entity_poly.entity_id
_entity_poly.type
_entity_poly.pdbx_seq_one_letter_code
_entity_poly.pdbx_strand_id
1 'polypeptide(L)'
;MRGSTSRDTMKANVFDTRHLLAFAALARLGSFTQAAQELFLTQSAISHAIKALEEQAGCRLFERAGRRVSLTQAGEQLLRHVDKILAEMKSARTGLEELSRWGHGRLRIGASTTACQY
;
A
#
# COMPACT_ATOMS: atom_id res chain seq x y z
N MET A 1 1.59 12.39 28.18
CA MET A 1 2.07 13.10 27.07
C MET A 1 3.01 12.34 26.18
N ARG A 2 3.99 11.80 26.71
CA ARG A 2 4.91 11.10 25.94
C ARG A 2 4.34 9.90 25.25
N GLY A 3 3.50 9.10 25.87
CA GLY A 3 2.90 7.95 25.27
C GLY A 3 2.03 8.35 24.11
N SER A 4 1.32 9.42 24.29
CA SER A 4 0.46 9.94 23.26
C SER A 4 1.25 10.39 22.07
N THR A 5 2.32 11.09 22.32
CA THR A 5 3.18 11.60 21.29
C THR A 5 3.79 10.45 20.49
N SER A 6 4.22 9.44 21.20
CA SER A 6 4.82 8.28 20.58
C SER A 6 3.84 7.59 19.65
N ARG A 7 2.63 7.46 20.11
CA ARG A 7 1.61 6.81 19.32
C ARG A 7 1.29 7.60 18.09
N ASP A 8 1.19 8.91 18.21
CA ASP A 8 0.93 9.77 17.09
C ASP A 8 2.05 9.69 16.07
N THR A 9 3.26 9.63 16.55
CA THR A 9 4.41 9.52 15.66
C THR A 9 4.36 8.24 14.87
N MET A 10 4.00 7.15 15.51
CA MET A 10 3.91 5.88 14.82
C MET A 10 2.83 5.91 13.77
N LYS A 11 1.69 6.51 14.09
CA LYS A 11 0.63 6.64 13.12
C LYS A 11 1.05 7.45 11.93
N ALA A 12 1.77 8.51 12.18
CA ALA A 12 2.23 9.38 11.11
C ALA A 12 3.25 8.69 10.23
N ASN A 13 3.97 7.73 10.78
CA ASN A 13 5.02 7.05 10.02
C ASN A 13 4.57 5.78 9.34
N VAL A 14 3.36 5.35 9.60
CA VAL A 14 2.86 4.11 9.03
C VAL A 14 1.76 4.41 8.04
N PHE A 15 2.03 4.13 6.79
CA PHE A 15 1.05 4.32 5.75
C PHE A 15 0.10 3.13 5.71
N ASP A 16 -1.16 3.41 5.41
CA ASP A 16 -2.15 2.37 5.25
C ASP A 16 -1.96 1.70 3.90
N THR A 17 -1.87 0.39 3.90
CA THR A 17 -1.66 -0.36 2.67
C THR A 17 -2.73 -0.07 1.64
N ARG A 18 -3.97 0.11 2.07
CA ARG A 18 -5.05 0.42 1.15
C ARG A 18 -4.81 1.76 0.45
N HIS A 19 -4.26 2.70 1.19
CA HIS A 19 -3.93 3.99 0.61
C HIS A 19 -2.80 3.86 -0.40
N LEU A 20 -1.84 3.00 -0.11
CA LEU A 20 -0.73 2.78 -1.03
C LEU A 20 -1.22 2.10 -2.32
N LEU A 21 -2.17 1.20 -2.20
CA LEU A 21 -2.75 0.55 -3.37
C LEU A 21 -3.48 1.56 -4.23
N ALA A 22 -4.26 2.44 -3.61
CA ALA A 22 -4.99 3.47 -4.33
C ALA A 22 -4.00 4.41 -5.02
N PHE A 23 -2.94 4.76 -4.32
CA PHE A 23 -1.92 5.64 -4.85
C PHE A 23 -1.25 5.01 -6.08
N ALA A 24 -0.86 3.75 -5.98
CA ALA A 24 -0.20 3.07 -7.09
C ALA A 24 -1.11 2.93 -8.30
N ALA A 25 -2.38 2.61 -8.07
CA ALA A 25 -3.33 2.47 -9.16
C ALA A 25 -3.55 3.81 -9.87
N LEU A 26 -3.71 4.87 -9.08
CA LEU A 26 -3.92 6.18 -9.66
C LEU A 26 -2.68 6.66 -10.42
N ALA A 27 -1.50 6.37 -9.89
CA ALA A 27 -0.26 6.75 -10.54
C ALA A 27 -0.12 6.05 -11.89
N ARG A 28 -0.51 4.79 -11.93
CA ARG A 28 -0.37 4.00 -13.14
C ARG A 28 -1.42 4.35 -14.19
N LEU A 29 -2.63 4.56 -13.75
CA LEU A 29 -3.75 4.77 -14.69
C LEU A 29 -4.02 6.23 -15.00
N GLY A 30 -3.64 7.12 -14.10
CA GLY A 30 -3.83 8.55 -14.33
C GLY A 30 -5.29 8.99 -14.34
N SER A 31 -6.16 8.20 -13.77
CA SER A 31 -7.59 8.46 -13.79
C SER A 31 -8.23 7.92 -12.52
N PHE A 32 -8.95 8.77 -11.81
CA PHE A 32 -9.67 8.34 -10.62
C PHE A 32 -10.71 7.29 -10.95
N THR A 33 -11.38 7.45 -12.07
CA THR A 33 -12.39 6.49 -12.48
C THR A 33 -11.80 5.11 -12.71
N GLN A 34 -10.71 5.07 -13.46
CA GLN A 34 -10.08 3.78 -13.75
C GLN A 34 -9.47 3.14 -12.53
N ALA A 35 -8.87 3.96 -11.67
CA ALA A 35 -8.31 3.43 -10.43
C ALA A 35 -9.40 2.82 -9.56
N ALA A 36 -10.53 3.50 -9.47
CA ALA A 36 -11.66 3.01 -8.70
C ALA A 36 -12.16 1.68 -9.26
N GLN A 37 -12.25 1.59 -10.57
CA GLN A 37 -12.71 0.37 -11.21
C GLN A 37 -11.75 -0.79 -10.95
N GLU A 38 -10.48 -0.53 -11.06
CA GLU A 38 -9.50 -1.58 -10.86
C GLU A 38 -9.53 -2.12 -9.45
N LEU A 39 -9.74 -1.25 -8.47
CA LEU A 39 -9.73 -1.64 -7.07
C LEU A 39 -11.11 -1.96 -6.51
N PHE A 40 -12.11 -1.88 -7.34
CA PHE A 40 -13.50 -2.13 -6.93
C PHE A 40 -13.91 -1.17 -5.81
N LEU A 41 -13.56 0.09 -5.98
CA LEU A 41 -13.87 1.14 -5.03
C LEU A 41 -14.61 2.27 -5.73
N THR A 42 -15.12 3.21 -4.94
CA THR A 42 -15.71 4.40 -5.52
C THR A 42 -14.62 5.43 -5.77
N GLN A 43 -14.91 6.40 -6.61
CA GLN A 43 -13.97 7.50 -6.83
C GLN A 43 -13.75 8.27 -5.54
N SER A 44 -14.80 8.42 -4.74
CA SER A 44 -14.67 9.10 -3.46
C SER A 44 -13.68 8.39 -2.55
N ALA A 45 -13.71 7.07 -2.57
CA ALA A 45 -12.79 6.29 -1.74
C ALA A 45 -11.36 6.50 -2.20
N ILE A 46 -11.13 6.51 -3.50
CA ILE A 46 -9.80 6.76 -4.03
C ILE A 46 -9.34 8.16 -3.64
N SER A 47 -10.21 9.14 -3.86
CA SER A 47 -9.88 10.52 -3.54
C SER A 47 -9.53 10.68 -2.06
N HIS A 48 -10.31 10.03 -1.21
CA HIS A 48 -10.10 10.09 0.23
C HIS A 48 -8.76 9.45 0.61
N ALA A 49 -8.44 8.32 -0.01
CA ALA A 49 -7.19 7.63 0.27
C ALA A 49 -6.00 8.48 -0.13
N ILE A 50 -6.08 9.13 -1.28
CA ILE A 50 -5.00 9.98 -1.74
C ILE A 50 -4.82 11.19 -0.83
N LYS A 51 -5.94 11.79 -0.43
CA LYS A 51 -5.88 12.93 0.44
C LYS A 51 -5.24 12.58 1.79
N ALA A 52 -5.63 11.43 2.34
CA ALA A 52 -5.07 10.98 3.59
C ALA A 52 -3.56 10.77 3.46
N LEU A 53 -3.15 10.19 2.34
CA LEU A 53 -1.75 9.93 2.09
C LEU A 53 -0.96 11.22 1.96
N GLU A 54 -1.54 12.20 1.26
CA GLU A 54 -0.89 13.50 1.12
C GLU A 54 -0.74 14.20 2.46
N GLU A 55 -1.73 14.06 3.30
CA GLU A 55 -1.65 14.64 4.64
C GLU A 55 -0.56 13.99 5.45
N GLN A 56 -0.43 12.69 5.35
CA GLN A 56 0.64 11.99 6.06
C GLN A 56 2.00 12.36 5.52
N ALA A 57 2.10 12.52 4.21
CA ALA A 57 3.36 12.85 3.58
C ALA A 57 3.74 14.31 3.76
N GLY A 58 2.74 15.14 4.00
CA GLY A 58 2.98 16.56 4.17
C GLY A 58 3.22 17.31 2.88
N CYS A 59 2.82 16.72 1.76
CA CYS A 59 3.01 17.38 0.46
C CYS A 59 2.04 16.76 -0.54
N ARG A 60 1.90 17.47 -1.66
CA ARG A 60 1.05 17.01 -2.74
C ARG A 60 1.76 15.89 -3.50
N LEU A 61 1.05 14.85 -3.79
CA LEU A 61 1.61 13.72 -4.53
C LEU A 61 1.13 13.69 -5.97
N PHE A 62 0.00 14.36 -6.24
CA PHE A 62 -0.55 14.42 -7.58
C PHE A 62 -0.87 15.83 -7.98
N GLU A 63 -0.79 16.08 -9.28
CA GLU A 63 -1.21 17.33 -9.88
C GLU A 63 -2.26 17.02 -10.91
N ARG A 64 -3.19 17.93 -11.06
CA ARG A 64 -4.21 17.78 -12.08
C ARG A 64 -3.90 18.66 -13.26
N ALA A 65 -3.94 18.07 -14.44
CA ALA A 65 -3.77 18.80 -15.66
C ALA A 65 -4.95 18.42 -16.55
N GLY A 66 -5.96 19.26 -16.55
CA GLY A 66 -7.17 18.93 -17.27
C GLY A 66 -7.86 17.75 -16.60
N ARG A 67 -8.10 16.72 -17.39
CA ARG A 67 -8.76 15.53 -16.87
C ARG A 67 -7.80 14.49 -16.37
N ARG A 68 -6.54 14.68 -16.64
CA ARG A 68 -5.56 13.70 -16.23
C ARG A 68 -4.90 14.09 -14.95
N VAL A 69 -4.40 13.09 -14.27
CA VAL A 69 -3.73 13.25 -13.01
C VAL A 69 -2.32 12.73 -13.19
N SER A 70 -1.34 13.51 -12.78
CA SER A 70 0.03 13.08 -12.90
C SER A 70 0.74 13.26 -11.56
N LEU A 71 1.86 12.59 -11.40
CA LEU A 71 2.60 12.64 -10.16
C LEU A 71 3.42 13.91 -10.05
N THR A 72 3.48 14.44 -8.82
CA THR A 72 4.45 15.49 -8.54
C THR A 72 5.80 14.80 -8.36
N GLN A 73 6.84 15.59 -8.17
CA GLN A 73 8.16 15.03 -7.90
C GLN A 73 8.12 14.19 -6.63
N ALA A 74 7.43 14.69 -5.61
CA ALA A 74 7.29 13.94 -4.36
C ALA A 74 6.54 12.64 -4.61
N GLY A 75 5.51 12.68 -5.46
CA GLY A 75 4.76 11.49 -5.79
C GLY A 75 5.60 10.45 -6.49
N GLU A 76 6.47 10.89 -7.40
CA GLU A 76 7.35 9.98 -8.11
C GLU A 76 8.30 9.29 -7.15
N GLN A 77 8.81 10.05 -6.22
CA GLN A 77 9.72 9.51 -5.24
C GLN A 77 9.03 8.48 -4.36
N LEU A 78 7.83 8.82 -3.91
CA LEU A 78 7.08 7.90 -3.08
C LEU A 78 6.72 6.64 -3.87
N LEU A 79 6.38 6.79 -5.12
CA LEU A 79 5.99 5.63 -5.93
C LEU A 79 7.09 4.60 -6.02
N ARG A 80 8.33 5.04 -6.10
CA ARG A 80 9.44 4.08 -6.14
C ARG A 80 9.45 3.20 -4.90
N HIS A 81 9.17 3.80 -3.76
CA HIS A 81 9.11 3.04 -2.51
C HIS A 81 7.87 2.17 -2.45
N VAL A 82 6.74 2.72 -2.87
CA VAL A 82 5.49 2.00 -2.84
C VAL A 82 5.55 0.76 -3.72
N ASP A 83 6.15 0.89 -4.90
CA ASP A 83 6.28 -0.25 -5.79
C ASP A 83 7.05 -1.39 -5.12
N LYS A 84 8.10 -1.04 -4.41
CA LYS A 84 8.89 -2.04 -3.72
C LYS A 84 8.10 -2.67 -2.57
N ILE A 85 7.38 -1.84 -1.84
CA ILE A 85 6.58 -2.33 -0.72
C ILE A 85 5.52 -3.31 -1.21
N LEU A 86 4.80 -2.94 -2.25
CA LEU A 86 3.74 -3.77 -2.78
C LEU A 86 4.29 -5.05 -3.39
N ALA A 87 5.43 -4.95 -4.06
CA ALA A 87 6.07 -6.12 -4.64
C ALA A 87 6.50 -7.10 -3.56
N GLU A 88 7.05 -6.55 -2.47
CA GLU A 88 7.46 -7.39 -1.35
C GLU A 88 6.28 -8.09 -0.69
N MET A 89 5.19 -7.38 -0.55
CA MET A 89 4.01 -7.99 0.04
C MET A 89 3.48 -9.12 -0.83
N LYS A 90 3.50 -8.90 -2.13
CA LYS A 90 3.06 -9.92 -3.07
C LYS A 90 3.99 -11.12 -3.04
N SER A 91 5.28 -10.85 -2.97
CA SER A 91 6.29 -11.89 -2.90
C SER A 91 6.13 -12.72 -1.64
N ALA A 92 5.86 -12.06 -0.53
CA ALA A 92 5.65 -12.75 0.73
C ALA A 92 4.45 -13.68 0.65
N ARG A 93 3.37 -13.18 0.07
CA ARG A 93 2.17 -13.99 -0.08
C ARG A 93 2.42 -15.20 -0.97
N THR A 94 3.08 -14.97 -2.10
CA THR A 94 3.40 -16.04 -3.02
C THR A 94 4.28 -17.10 -2.36
N GLY A 95 5.26 -16.63 -1.60
CA GLY A 95 6.15 -17.55 -0.90
C GLY A 95 5.42 -18.42 0.09
N LEU A 96 4.49 -17.82 0.82
CA LEU A 96 3.70 -18.59 1.77
C LEU A 96 2.77 -19.57 1.08
N GLU A 97 2.21 -19.16 -0.03
CA GLU A 97 1.33 -20.04 -0.80
C GLU A 97 2.11 -21.25 -1.33
N GLU A 98 3.30 -21.01 -1.83
CA GLU A 98 4.13 -22.07 -2.33
C GLU A 98 4.54 -23.03 -1.22
N LEU A 99 4.89 -22.47 -0.10
CA LEU A 99 5.26 -23.27 1.04
C LEU A 99 4.11 -24.16 1.48
N SER A 100 2.93 -23.60 1.51
CA SER A 100 1.74 -24.32 1.88
C SER A 100 1.47 -25.47 0.90
N ARG A 101 1.66 -25.22 -0.37
CA ARG A 101 1.42 -26.19 -1.41
C ARG A 101 2.46 -27.31 -1.42
N TRP A 102 3.72 -26.92 -1.40
CA TRP A 102 4.82 -27.88 -1.46
C TRP A 102 5.11 -28.54 -0.14
N GLY A 103 5.01 -27.81 0.91
CA GLY A 103 5.33 -28.29 2.22
C GLY A 103 4.18 -28.87 2.97
N HIS A 104 3.16 -29.22 2.27
CA HIS A 104 1.96 -29.72 2.90
C HIS A 104 2.26 -30.81 3.92
N GLY A 105 3.03 -31.77 3.55
CA GLY A 105 3.41 -32.81 4.46
C GLY A 105 4.37 -32.33 5.49
N ARG A 106 5.27 -31.44 5.12
CA ARG A 106 6.26 -30.93 6.02
C ARG A 106 5.70 -29.99 7.03
N LEU A 107 4.73 -29.20 6.66
CA LEU A 107 4.14 -28.26 7.59
C LEU A 107 3.57 -28.93 8.81
N ARG A 108 3.17 -30.17 8.65
CA ARG A 108 2.59 -30.87 9.75
C ARG A 108 3.62 -31.34 10.74
N ILE A 109 4.86 -31.21 10.40
CA ILE A 109 5.91 -31.63 11.26
C ILE A 109 6.15 -30.66 12.38
N GLY A 110 5.42 -29.65 12.49
CA GLY A 110 5.51 -28.82 13.65
C GLY A 110 6.45 -27.65 13.57
N ALA A 111 7.58 -27.85 13.00
CA ALA A 111 8.54 -26.77 12.93
C ALA A 111 7.96 -25.57 12.21
N SER A 112 7.26 -25.85 11.14
CA SER A 112 6.66 -24.77 10.39
C SER A 112 5.59 -24.06 11.16
N THR A 113 4.87 -24.83 11.95
CA THR A 113 3.83 -24.25 12.76
C THR A 113 4.41 -23.23 13.71
N THR A 114 5.54 -23.54 14.27
CA THR A 114 6.19 -22.63 15.18
C THR A 114 6.53 -21.34 14.47
N ALA A 115 7.06 -21.45 13.28
CA ALA A 115 7.43 -20.28 12.52
C ALA A 115 6.22 -19.43 12.19
N CYS A 116 5.12 -20.06 11.95
CA CYS A 116 3.92 -19.32 11.59
C CYS A 116 3.33 -18.57 12.75
N GLN A 117 3.72 -18.88 13.93
CA GLN A 117 3.15 -18.23 15.10
C GLN A 117 3.71 -16.86 15.33
N TYR A 118 4.68 -16.46 14.64
CA TYR A 118 5.13 -15.12 14.76
C TYR A 118 4.30 -14.23 13.93
#